data_7c72f662172d88eec10303fff96a43bf
#
_entry.id   7c72f662172d88eec10303fff96a43bf
#
_cell.length_a   1.000
_cell.length_b   1.000
_cell.length_c   1.000
_cell.angle_alpha   90.00
_cell.angle_beta   90.00
_cell.angle_gamma   90.00
#
_symmetry.space_group_name_H-M   'P 1'
#
loop_
_entity.id
_entity.type
_entity.pdbx_description
1 polymer ?
#
loop_
_entity_poly.entity_id
_entity_poly.type
_entity_poly.pdbx_seq_one_letter_code
_entity_poly.pdbx_strand_id
1 'polypeptide(L)'
;PVTVAPGPTSLGAALAVAGFDVRRFYFHGFLSPKKEERRNELKTFAAFPVPIVFLDAPYRLRQVLGDLSVAFGPGRPACVACDLTMEQELVKRGSLKKLTAFFEKDETRREYVIIVDAERRSDRSATYRRSK
;
A
#
# COMPACT_ATOMS: atom_id res chain seq x y z
N PRO A 1 -7.25 0.07 -25.18
CA PRO A 1 -6.92 0.26 -24.60
C PRO A 1 -6.19 -0.10 -24.11
N VAL A 2 -6.07 0.04 -24.13
CA VAL A 2 -5.23 -0.16 -23.87
C VAL A 2 -4.66 -0.38 -22.76
N THR A 3 -4.62 0.05 -22.12
CA THR A 3 -4.02 -0.07 -21.15
C THR A 3 -4.45 -0.69 -20.20
N VAL A 4 -4.09 -1.47 -19.92
CA VAL A 4 -4.49 -2.24 -19.15
C VAL A 4 -3.77 -2.31 -17.93
N ALA A 5 -2.61 -2.28 -17.85
CA ALA A 5 -1.85 -2.23 -16.64
C ALA A 5 -1.89 -0.82 -16.10
N PRO A 6 -1.77 -0.64 -14.79
CA PRO A 6 -1.62 0.69 -14.22
C PRO A 6 -0.42 1.37 -14.87
N GLY A 7 -0.63 2.54 -15.37
CA GLY A 7 0.42 3.32 -16.00
C GLY A 7 0.78 4.53 -15.17
N PRO A 8 1.61 5.40 -15.70
CA PRO A 8 2.01 6.62 -15.00
C PRO A 8 0.83 7.46 -14.53
N THR A 9 -0.26 7.48 -15.29
CA THR A 9 -1.46 8.22 -14.92
C THR A 9 -2.08 7.65 -13.65
N SER A 10 -2.16 6.32 -13.56
CA SER A 10 -2.72 5.67 -12.38
C SER A 10 -1.85 5.89 -11.16
N LEU A 11 -0.54 5.83 -11.34
CA LEU A 11 0.38 6.10 -10.25
C LEU A 11 0.25 7.53 -9.76
N GLY A 12 0.25 8.50 -10.68
CA GLY A 12 0.09 9.90 -10.31
C GLY A 12 -1.22 10.15 -9.59
N ALA A 13 -2.31 9.58 -10.08
CA ALA A 13 -3.62 9.73 -9.45
C ALA A 13 -3.63 9.12 -8.05
N ALA A 14 -3.01 7.96 -7.87
CA ALA A 14 -2.93 7.31 -6.56
C ALA A 14 -2.13 8.14 -5.57
N LEU A 15 -1.00 8.67 -6.01
CA LEU A 15 -0.17 9.53 -5.15
C LEU A 15 -0.94 10.77 -4.71
N ALA A 16 -1.74 11.33 -5.61
CA ALA A 16 -2.52 12.53 -5.32
C ALA A 16 -3.55 12.29 -4.22
N VAL A 17 -4.05 11.07 -4.06
CA VAL A 17 -5.10 10.77 -3.07
C VAL A 17 -4.58 9.98 -1.88
N ALA A 18 -3.28 9.81 -1.75
CA ALA A 18 -2.71 8.95 -0.71
C ALA A 18 -3.04 9.40 0.71
N GLY A 19 -3.10 10.71 0.94
CA GLY A 19 -3.44 11.23 2.26
C GLY A 19 -2.26 11.41 3.19
N PHE A 20 -1.05 11.18 2.71
CA PHE A 20 0.18 11.44 3.46
C PHE A 20 1.26 11.89 2.49
N ASP A 21 2.43 12.28 3.04
CA ASP A 21 3.49 12.85 2.23
C ASP A 21 4.08 11.82 1.28
N VAL A 22 3.96 12.09 -0.01
CA VAL A 22 4.48 11.22 -1.06
C VAL A 22 5.45 11.96 -1.99
N ARG A 23 6.04 13.06 -1.51
CA ARG A 23 7.03 13.78 -2.32
C ARG A 23 8.21 12.90 -2.68
N ARG A 24 8.53 11.95 -1.81
CA ARG A 24 9.51 10.91 -2.10
C ARG A 24 8.82 9.58 -1.88
N PHE A 25 9.04 8.65 -2.77
CA PHE A 25 8.44 7.33 -2.65
C PHE A 25 9.30 6.34 -3.43
N TYR A 26 9.14 5.07 -3.09
CA TYR A 26 9.77 3.98 -3.81
C TYR A 26 8.69 3.21 -4.55
N PHE A 27 8.84 3.06 -5.84
CA PHE A 27 7.90 2.29 -6.64
C PHE A 27 8.45 0.87 -6.76
N HIS A 28 7.83 -0.05 -6.04
CA HIS A 28 8.22 -1.46 -6.11
C HIS A 28 7.52 -2.16 -7.27
N GLY A 29 6.26 -1.84 -7.49
CA GLY A 29 5.48 -2.48 -8.53
C GLY A 29 4.91 -3.81 -8.05
N PHE A 30 5.02 -4.83 -8.91
CA PHE A 30 4.42 -6.12 -8.63
C PHE A 30 5.27 -6.95 -7.66
N LEU A 31 4.59 -7.59 -6.74
CA LEU A 31 5.23 -8.51 -5.80
C LEU A 31 5.33 -9.91 -6.41
N SER A 32 6.24 -10.71 -5.89
CA SER A 32 6.36 -12.09 -6.35
C SER A 32 5.07 -12.86 -6.09
N PRO A 33 4.62 -13.70 -7.03
CA PRO A 33 3.45 -14.54 -6.81
C PRO A 33 3.72 -15.64 -5.78
N LYS A 34 4.98 -15.94 -5.52
CA LYS A 34 5.33 -16.96 -4.52
C LYS A 34 5.31 -16.35 -3.13
N LYS A 35 4.55 -16.97 -2.25
CA LYS A 35 4.30 -16.43 -0.91
C LYS A 35 5.58 -16.16 -0.11
N GLU A 36 6.51 -17.11 -0.11
CA GLU A 36 7.75 -16.93 0.63
C GLU A 36 8.61 -15.81 0.07
N GLU A 37 8.72 -15.74 -1.23
CA GLU A 37 9.49 -14.67 -1.88
C GLU A 37 8.86 -13.32 -1.62
N ARG A 38 7.53 -13.26 -1.69
CA ARG A 38 6.80 -12.03 -1.42
C ARG A 38 7.02 -11.56 0.01
N ARG A 39 6.99 -12.48 0.97
CA ARG A 39 7.24 -12.14 2.37
C ARG A 39 8.65 -11.62 2.58
N ASN A 40 9.63 -12.22 1.93
CA ASN A 40 11.02 -11.77 2.04
C ASN A 40 11.21 -10.40 1.41
N GLU A 41 10.58 -10.14 0.26
CA GLU A 41 10.60 -8.82 -0.35
C GLU A 41 10.08 -7.78 0.63
N LEU A 42 8.93 -8.04 1.24
CA LEU A 42 8.29 -7.08 2.13
C LEU A 42 9.10 -6.82 3.38
N LYS A 43 9.77 -7.82 3.92
CA LYS A 43 10.63 -7.62 5.08
C LYS A 43 11.74 -6.61 4.80
N THR A 44 12.24 -6.64 3.58
CA THR A 44 13.31 -5.72 3.17
C THR A 44 12.86 -4.27 3.27
N PHE A 45 11.58 -4.01 3.00
CA PHE A 45 11.08 -2.65 2.91
C PHE A 45 10.40 -2.12 4.17
N ALA A 46 10.27 -2.94 5.21
CA ALA A 46 9.48 -2.56 6.39
C ALA A 46 9.99 -1.29 7.07
N ALA A 47 11.29 -1.05 7.04
CA ALA A 47 11.90 0.12 7.68
C ALA A 47 12.25 1.24 6.70
N PHE A 48 11.77 1.17 5.48
CA PHE A 48 12.06 2.22 4.49
C PHE A 48 11.56 3.57 4.98
N PRO A 49 12.35 4.63 4.77
CA PRO A 49 12.00 5.97 5.23
C PRO A 49 11.07 6.73 4.28
N VAL A 50 10.61 6.08 3.22
CA VAL A 50 9.69 6.70 2.26
C VAL A 50 8.53 5.76 2.00
N PRO A 51 7.39 6.28 1.54
CA PRO A 51 6.27 5.42 1.14
C PRO A 51 6.66 4.49 0.01
N ILE A 52 6.00 3.35 -0.03
CA ILE A 52 6.26 2.34 -1.04
C ILE A 52 4.98 2.05 -1.80
N VAL A 53 5.07 2.01 -3.12
CA VAL A 53 3.95 1.75 -4.00
C VAL A 53 4.00 0.32 -4.50
N PHE A 54 2.90 -0.40 -4.30
CA PHE A 54 2.76 -1.77 -4.75
C PHE A 54 1.60 -1.90 -5.73
N LEU A 55 1.77 -2.78 -6.69
CA LEU A 55 0.74 -3.18 -7.63
C LEU A 55 0.63 -4.69 -7.57
N ASP A 56 -0.53 -5.22 -7.91
CA ASP A 56 -0.66 -6.67 -8.10
C ASP A 56 -1.94 -6.96 -8.87
N ALA A 57 -2.16 -8.23 -9.16
CA ALA A 57 -3.35 -8.65 -9.87
C ALA A 57 -4.59 -8.45 -8.99
N PRO A 58 -5.72 -8.08 -9.60
CA PRO A 58 -6.93 -7.77 -8.82
C PRO A 58 -7.35 -8.85 -7.82
N TYR A 59 -7.18 -10.12 -8.18
CA TYR A 59 -7.60 -11.21 -7.31
C TYR A 59 -6.68 -11.44 -6.11
N ARG A 60 -5.56 -10.70 -6.03
CA ARG A 60 -4.60 -10.87 -4.93
C ARG A 60 -4.68 -9.81 -3.86
N LEU A 61 -5.59 -8.86 -4.00
CA LEU A 61 -5.64 -7.73 -3.08
C LEU A 61 -5.69 -8.17 -1.61
N ARG A 62 -6.54 -9.13 -1.29
CA ARG A 62 -6.67 -9.61 0.10
C ARG A 62 -5.37 -10.22 0.61
N GLN A 63 -4.74 -11.07 -0.20
CA GLN A 63 -3.48 -11.70 0.19
C GLN A 63 -2.39 -10.66 0.39
N VAL A 64 -2.29 -9.72 -0.53
CA VAL A 64 -1.27 -8.69 -0.46
C VAL A 64 -1.45 -7.84 0.79
N LEU A 65 -2.68 -7.41 1.07
CA LEU A 65 -2.95 -6.62 2.28
C LEU A 65 -2.60 -7.38 3.55
N GLY A 66 -2.92 -8.68 3.59
CA GLY A 66 -2.55 -9.50 4.73
C GLY A 66 -1.05 -9.59 4.92
N ASP A 67 -0.32 -9.80 3.83
CA ASP A 67 1.14 -9.89 3.89
C ASP A 67 1.77 -8.55 4.27
N LEU A 68 1.23 -7.45 3.76
CA LEU A 68 1.70 -6.11 4.14
C LEU A 68 1.48 -5.85 5.62
N SER A 69 0.33 -6.27 6.14
CA SER A 69 0.02 -6.09 7.55
C SER A 69 1.01 -6.85 8.44
N VAL A 70 1.38 -8.06 8.04
CA VAL A 70 2.36 -8.85 8.77
C VAL A 70 3.75 -8.21 8.71
N ALA A 71 4.16 -7.78 7.52
CA ALA A 71 5.51 -7.25 7.33
C ALA A 71 5.71 -5.86 7.92
N PHE A 72 4.74 -4.97 7.73
CA PHE A 72 4.88 -3.56 8.14
C PHE A 72 4.20 -3.24 9.45
N GLY A 73 3.40 -4.15 9.96
CA GLY A 73 2.63 -3.93 11.18
C GLY A 73 1.20 -3.51 10.85
N PRO A 74 0.23 -4.00 11.63
CA PRO A 74 -1.19 -3.71 11.37
C PRO A 74 -1.57 -2.24 11.53
N GLY A 75 -0.77 -1.47 12.26
CA GLY A 75 -1.03 -0.05 12.46
C GLY A 75 -0.46 0.87 11.40
N ARG A 76 0.35 0.34 10.46
CA ARG A 76 0.98 1.17 9.45
C ARG A 76 -0.07 1.81 8.55
N PRO A 77 -0.05 3.13 8.38
CA PRO A 77 -0.99 3.80 7.48
C PRO A 77 -0.75 3.43 6.03
N ALA A 78 -1.81 3.31 5.28
CA ALA A 78 -1.73 2.99 3.86
C ALA A 78 -2.94 3.53 3.13
N CYS A 79 -2.87 3.49 1.82
CA CYS A 79 -3.95 3.90 0.95
C CYS A 79 -4.13 2.84 -0.14
N VAL A 80 -5.36 2.40 -0.34
CA VAL A 80 -5.69 1.52 -1.45
C VAL A 80 -6.59 2.31 -2.39
N ALA A 81 -6.10 2.56 -3.59
CA ALA A 81 -6.84 3.30 -4.61
C ALA A 81 -7.26 2.32 -5.70
N CYS A 82 -8.55 2.16 -5.87
CA CYS A 82 -9.12 1.18 -6.79
C CYS A 82 -9.80 1.87 -7.96
N ASP A 83 -9.61 1.30 -9.15
CA ASP A 83 -10.31 1.72 -10.36
C ASP A 83 -10.27 3.23 -10.56
N LEU A 84 -9.12 3.84 -10.33
CA LEU A 84 -8.97 5.28 -10.46
C LEU A 84 -9.37 5.76 -11.85
N THR A 85 -10.08 6.87 -11.89
CA THR A 85 -10.62 7.51 -13.09
C THR A 85 -11.75 6.71 -13.75
N MET A 86 -12.22 5.64 -13.11
CA MET A 86 -13.37 4.86 -13.57
C MET A 86 -14.58 5.20 -12.72
N GLU A 87 -15.75 4.80 -13.18
CA GLU A 87 -16.98 5.09 -12.44
C GLU A 87 -17.02 4.46 -11.05
N GLN A 88 -16.40 3.31 -10.91
CA GLN A 88 -16.40 2.60 -9.64
C GLN A 88 -15.19 2.95 -8.78
N GLU A 89 -14.62 4.12 -9.00
CA GLU A 89 -13.45 4.52 -8.23
C GLU A 89 -13.70 4.42 -6.73
N LEU A 90 -12.74 3.83 -6.05
CA LEU A 90 -12.81 3.66 -4.60
C LEU A 90 -11.43 3.95 -4.02
N VAL A 91 -11.37 4.85 -3.05
CA VAL A 91 -10.14 5.16 -2.35
C VAL A 91 -10.37 4.95 -0.87
N LYS A 92 -9.56 4.07 -0.27
CA LYS A 92 -9.64 3.83 1.17
C LYS A 92 -8.28 4.11 1.81
N ARG A 93 -8.31 4.86 2.90
CA ARG A 93 -7.12 5.20 3.67
C ARG A 93 -7.31 4.74 5.11
N GLY A 94 -6.24 4.31 5.74
CA GLY A 94 -6.29 3.90 7.14
C GLY A 94 -5.15 2.97 7.45
N SER A 95 -5.22 2.30 8.60
CA SER A 95 -4.21 1.31 8.94
C SER A 95 -4.35 0.08 8.07
N LEU A 96 -3.26 -0.66 7.92
CA LEU A 96 -3.31 -1.90 7.16
C LEU A 96 -4.34 -2.88 7.74
N LYS A 97 -4.48 -2.89 9.05
CA LYS A 97 -5.50 -3.72 9.69
C LYS A 97 -6.90 -3.35 9.22
N LYS A 98 -7.22 -2.07 9.22
CA LYS A 98 -8.54 -1.60 8.79
C LYS A 98 -8.78 -1.87 7.32
N LEU A 99 -7.76 -1.68 6.50
CA LEU A 99 -7.88 -1.92 5.06
C LEU A 99 -8.09 -3.42 4.79
N THR A 100 -7.36 -4.28 5.48
CA THR A 100 -7.51 -5.71 5.33
C THR A 100 -8.95 -6.13 5.67
N ALA A 101 -9.47 -5.61 6.78
CA ALA A 101 -10.83 -5.94 7.21
C ALA A 101 -11.87 -5.45 6.19
N PHE A 102 -11.67 -4.25 5.66
CA PHE A 102 -12.59 -3.70 4.69
C PHE A 102 -12.64 -4.56 3.42
N PHE A 103 -11.47 -4.90 2.88
CA PHE A 103 -11.42 -5.64 1.63
C PHE A 103 -11.69 -7.13 1.75
N GLU A 104 -11.69 -7.67 2.95
CA GLU A 104 -12.13 -9.05 3.17
C GLU A 104 -13.57 -9.25 2.75
N LYS A 105 -14.38 -8.21 2.90
CA LYS A 105 -15.80 -8.25 2.59
C LYS A 105 -16.10 -7.83 1.16
N ASP A 106 -15.13 -7.30 0.46
CA ASP A 106 -15.33 -6.83 -0.91
C ASP A 106 -14.93 -7.94 -1.88
N GLU A 107 -15.90 -8.55 -2.50
CA GLU A 107 -15.66 -9.62 -3.46
C GLU A 107 -15.42 -9.10 -4.86
N THR A 108 -15.49 -7.79 -5.06
CA THR A 108 -15.27 -7.19 -6.35
C THR A 108 -13.78 -7.27 -6.72
N ARG A 109 -13.51 -7.63 -7.96
CA ARG A 109 -12.14 -7.60 -8.47
C ARG A 109 -11.87 -6.23 -9.04
N ARG A 110 -10.88 -5.55 -8.49
CA ARG A 110 -10.58 -4.17 -8.85
C ARG A 110 -9.13 -4.02 -9.24
N GLU A 111 -8.88 -3.17 -10.21
CA GLU A 111 -7.52 -2.69 -10.45
C GLU A 111 -7.16 -1.81 -9.28
N TYR A 112 -5.98 -1.97 -8.72
CA TYR A 112 -5.63 -1.21 -7.52
C TYR A 112 -4.17 -0.83 -7.46
N VAL A 113 -3.92 0.22 -6.69
CA VAL A 113 -2.58 0.66 -6.31
C VAL A 113 -2.58 0.76 -4.79
N ILE A 114 -1.60 0.16 -4.15
CA ILE A 114 -1.44 0.28 -2.71
C ILE A 114 -0.23 1.15 -2.43
N ILE A 115 -0.41 2.17 -1.58
CA ILE A 115 0.70 2.98 -1.13
C ILE A 115 0.78 2.81 0.38
N VAL A 116 1.90 2.28 0.86
CA VAL A 116 2.14 2.10 2.28
C VAL A 116 3.01 3.23 2.77
N ASP A 117 2.59 3.91 3.83
CA ASP A 117 3.33 5.03 4.37
C ASP A 117 4.68 4.57 4.91
N ALA A 118 5.61 5.50 4.97
CA ALA A 118 6.94 5.26 5.51
C ALA A 118 6.87 4.90 6.99
N GLU A 119 7.91 4.23 7.48
CA GLU A 119 8.07 4.10 8.92
C GLU A 119 8.21 5.50 9.46
N ARG A 120 7.33 5.88 10.39
CA ARG A 120 7.28 7.26 10.83
C ARG A 120 8.43 7.64 11.73
N ARG A 121 9.14 8.68 11.33
CA ARG A 121 10.16 9.25 12.19
C ARG A 121 9.57 9.76 13.50
N SER A 122 8.31 10.21 13.44
CA SER A 122 7.63 10.69 14.63
C SER A 122 7.56 9.64 15.73
N ASP A 123 7.43 8.38 15.37
CA ASP A 123 7.37 7.30 16.36
C ASP A 123 8.71 7.16 17.05
N ARG A 124 9.80 7.18 16.28
CA ARG A 124 11.13 7.13 16.84
C ARG A 124 11.45 8.40 17.63
N SER A 125 11.03 9.54 17.13
CA SER A 125 11.23 10.80 17.81
C SER A 125 10.49 10.85 19.13
N ALA A 126 9.27 10.33 19.16
CA ALA A 126 8.50 10.29 20.40
C ALA A 126 9.20 9.41 21.45
N THR A 127 9.71 8.26 21.04
CA THR A 127 10.45 7.38 21.94
C THR A 127 11.71 8.06 22.45
N TYR A 128 12.43 8.71 21.56
CA TYR A 128 13.63 9.43 21.93
C TYR A 128 13.34 10.56 22.92
N ARG A 129 12.27 11.32 22.68
CA ARG A 129 11.89 12.40 23.58
C ARG A 129 11.50 11.90 24.96
N ARG A 130 10.87 10.75 25.03
CA ARG A 130 10.48 10.17 26.31
C ARG A 130 11.70 9.72 27.11
N SER A 131 12.75 9.32 26.45
CA SER A 131 13.94 8.87 27.13
C SER A 131 14.78 10.03 27.66
N LYS A 132 14.46 11.24 27.26
CA LYS A 132 15.09 12.44 27.81
C LYS A 132 14.36 12.89 29.06
#